data_9fca97a4962f36f0a245492046f6dd2d
#
_entry.id   9fca97a4962f36f0a245492046f6dd2d
#
_cell.length_a   1.000
_cell.length_b   1.000
_cell.length_c   1.000
_cell.angle_alpha   90.00
_cell.angle_beta   90.00
_cell.angle_gamma   90.00
#
_symmetry.space_group_name_H-M   'P 1'
#
loop_
_entity.id
_entity.type
_entity.pdbx_description
1 polymer ?
#
loop_
_entity_poly.entity_id
_entity_poly.type
_entity_poly.pdbx_seq_one_letter_code
_entity_poly.pdbx_strand_id
1 'polypeptide(L)'
;MAKRRPAGDGMVRRRDDGRWEGRIVIGHRENGEPLFRHVYAKTQKALLDKLHQNIECYRDVELTEDSRMTLGQWLDRWLTEYKAGTVRPGTLKNYRCYIEYYIKPQLGDKQISLVSQQDIQRMYRRLKTEGRIHEHPEMDHQLSDSMVRHIHSTLHAALKDAVHAHVIPRNPTEGTTAPKPNYKPKRILTRAELDAFRAVVEQDEVWRDFFQTELMTGLRRGEICGLQWS
;
A
#
# COMPACT_ATOMS: atom_id res chain seq x y z
N MET A 1 -41.28 29.83 -2.64
CA MET A 1 -39.87 30.22 -2.74
C MET A 1 -39.00 29.11 -2.18
N ALA A 2 -38.08 28.56 -2.97
CA ALA A 2 -37.16 27.50 -2.51
C ALA A 2 -36.20 28.08 -1.46
N LYS A 3 -36.18 27.51 -0.28
CA LYS A 3 -35.29 27.90 0.82
C LYS A 3 -33.82 27.80 0.38
N ARG A 4 -33.11 28.92 0.42
CA ARG A 4 -31.67 28.95 0.09
C ARG A 4 -30.92 28.07 1.08
N ARG A 5 -30.12 27.13 0.58
CA ARG A 5 -29.30 26.21 1.42
C ARG A 5 -28.23 27.00 2.17
N PRO A 6 -27.86 26.56 3.39
CA PRO A 6 -26.72 27.12 4.12
C PRO A 6 -25.45 27.12 3.28
N ALA A 7 -24.55 28.06 3.49
CA ALA A 7 -23.22 28.08 2.89
C ALA A 7 -22.44 26.85 3.43
N GLY A 8 -21.89 26.04 2.52
CA GLY A 8 -21.18 24.81 2.87
C GLY A 8 -21.87 23.51 2.44
N ASP A 9 -23.19 23.50 2.21
CA ASP A 9 -23.97 22.29 1.84
C ASP A 9 -23.72 21.79 0.39
N GLY A 10 -22.82 22.43 -0.36
CA GLY A 10 -22.52 22.09 -1.75
C GLY A 10 -23.64 22.47 -2.73
N MET A 11 -23.30 22.46 -4.01
CA MET A 11 -24.26 22.70 -5.10
C MET A 11 -24.90 21.38 -5.52
N VAL A 12 -26.21 21.39 -5.78
CA VAL A 12 -26.98 20.23 -6.29
C VAL A 12 -27.77 20.66 -7.51
N ARG A 13 -27.64 19.91 -8.61
CA ARG A 13 -28.44 20.08 -9.82
C ARG A 13 -28.86 18.74 -10.40
N ARG A 14 -29.94 18.75 -11.16
CA ARG A 14 -30.31 17.62 -12.02
C ARG A 14 -29.68 17.83 -13.39
N ARG A 15 -29.06 16.79 -13.93
CA ARG A 15 -28.47 16.78 -15.27
C ARG A 15 -29.52 16.38 -16.32
N ASP A 16 -29.22 16.68 -17.58
CA ASP A 16 -30.07 16.32 -18.69
C ASP A 16 -30.16 14.81 -18.88
N ASP A 17 -29.17 14.05 -18.44
CA ASP A 17 -29.15 12.57 -18.43
C ASP A 17 -29.99 11.96 -17.28
N GLY A 18 -30.77 12.79 -16.57
CA GLY A 18 -31.65 12.39 -15.47
C GLY A 18 -30.97 12.10 -14.14
N ARG A 19 -29.63 12.07 -14.08
CA ARG A 19 -28.87 11.88 -12.84
C ARG A 19 -28.78 13.19 -12.05
N TRP A 20 -28.62 13.05 -10.75
CA TRP A 20 -28.35 14.15 -9.85
C TRP A 20 -26.84 14.33 -9.68
N GLU A 21 -26.36 15.55 -9.80
CA GLU A 21 -24.98 15.96 -9.59
C GLU A 21 -24.91 16.94 -8.42
N GLY A 22 -23.95 16.68 -7.56
CA GLY A 22 -23.56 17.61 -6.49
C GLY A 22 -22.07 17.92 -6.54
N ARG A 23 -21.66 19.09 -6.09
CA ARG A 23 -20.24 19.45 -5.95
C ARG A 23 -19.99 20.11 -4.60
N ILE A 24 -18.87 19.77 -3.98
CA ILE A 24 -18.37 20.40 -2.76
C ILE A 24 -16.97 20.96 -3.02
N VAL A 25 -16.60 22.01 -2.31
CA VAL A 25 -15.23 22.52 -2.31
C VAL A 25 -14.42 21.64 -1.36
N ILE A 26 -13.28 21.14 -1.83
CA ILE A 26 -12.38 20.26 -1.06
C ILE A 26 -11.01 20.89 -0.79
N GLY A 27 -10.73 22.07 -1.35
CA GLY A 27 -9.49 22.84 -1.20
C GLY A 27 -9.45 23.99 -2.19
N HIS A 28 -8.32 24.66 -2.27
CA HIS A 28 -8.07 25.76 -3.19
C HIS A 28 -6.77 25.49 -3.97
N ARG A 29 -6.68 26.02 -5.17
CA ARG A 29 -5.48 26.02 -5.99
C ARG A 29 -4.51 27.10 -5.49
N GLU A 30 -3.26 27.06 -5.93
CA GLU A 30 -2.27 28.10 -5.65
C GLU A 30 -2.73 29.51 -6.09
N ASN A 31 -3.56 29.58 -7.13
CA ASN A 31 -4.17 30.83 -7.62
C ASN A 31 -5.47 31.24 -6.83
N GLY A 32 -5.82 30.54 -5.77
CA GLY A 32 -6.99 30.80 -4.94
C GLY A 32 -8.33 30.26 -5.50
N GLU A 33 -8.34 29.62 -6.67
CA GLU A 33 -9.56 29.03 -7.22
C GLU A 33 -9.98 27.78 -6.44
N PRO A 34 -11.30 27.56 -6.17
CA PRO A 34 -11.76 26.41 -5.43
C PRO A 34 -11.61 25.11 -6.21
N LEU A 35 -11.09 24.09 -5.56
CA LEU A 35 -11.06 22.70 -6.01
C LEU A 35 -12.40 22.04 -5.71
N PHE A 36 -13.08 21.54 -6.75
CA PHE A 36 -14.38 20.90 -6.59
C PHE A 36 -14.28 19.37 -6.69
N ARG A 37 -15.00 18.69 -5.80
CA ARG A 37 -15.32 17.27 -5.94
C ARG A 37 -16.76 17.13 -6.42
N HIS A 38 -16.94 16.37 -7.50
CA HIS A 38 -18.26 16.05 -8.06
C HIS A 38 -18.74 14.69 -7.52
N VAL A 39 -20.01 14.64 -7.15
CA VAL A 39 -20.69 13.44 -6.65
C VAL A 39 -21.94 13.22 -7.49
N TYR A 40 -22.20 11.99 -7.86
CA TYR A 40 -23.33 11.62 -8.71
C TYR A 40 -24.23 10.58 -8.05
N ALA A 41 -25.54 10.69 -8.23
CA ALA A 41 -26.50 9.69 -7.80
C ALA A 41 -27.72 9.63 -8.73
N LYS A 42 -28.46 8.52 -8.67
CA LYS A 42 -29.70 8.34 -9.41
C LYS A 42 -30.88 9.11 -8.80
N THR A 43 -30.86 9.33 -7.49
CA THR A 43 -31.93 10.06 -6.76
C THR A 43 -31.33 11.22 -5.98
N GLN A 44 -32.15 12.26 -5.74
CA GLN A 44 -31.73 13.42 -4.96
C GLN A 44 -31.35 13.04 -3.52
N LYS A 45 -32.13 12.15 -2.88
CA LYS A 45 -31.87 11.68 -1.51
C LYS A 45 -30.51 11.00 -1.41
N ALA A 46 -30.24 10.03 -2.31
CA ALA A 46 -28.95 9.35 -2.33
C ALA A 46 -27.78 10.29 -2.66
N LEU A 47 -28.01 11.36 -3.42
CA LEU A 47 -26.99 12.39 -3.63
C LEU A 47 -26.70 13.16 -2.36
N LEU A 48 -27.73 13.57 -1.63
CA LEU A 48 -27.59 14.33 -0.38
C LEU A 48 -26.86 13.52 0.68
N ASP A 49 -27.20 12.24 0.84
CA ASP A 49 -26.51 11.34 1.77
C ASP A 49 -25.02 11.24 1.42
N LYS A 50 -24.71 11.08 0.13
CA LYS A 50 -23.32 11.06 -0.35
C LYS A 50 -22.59 12.40 -0.16
N LEU A 51 -23.29 13.52 -0.37
CA LEU A 51 -22.71 14.85 -0.13
C LEU A 51 -22.38 15.06 1.32
N HIS A 52 -23.30 14.77 2.24
CA HIS A 52 -23.05 14.87 3.68
C HIS A 52 -21.86 14.01 4.11
N GLN A 53 -21.78 12.75 3.66
CA GLN A 53 -20.64 11.89 3.94
C GLN A 53 -19.32 12.47 3.41
N ASN A 54 -19.34 13.06 2.21
CA ASN A 54 -18.15 13.72 1.66
C ASN A 54 -17.82 15.00 2.44
N ILE A 55 -18.78 15.85 2.77
CA ILE A 55 -18.55 17.06 3.57
C ILE A 55 -17.91 16.71 4.92
N GLU A 56 -18.42 15.69 5.62
CA GLU A 56 -17.80 15.21 6.85
C GLU A 56 -16.37 14.69 6.66
N CYS A 57 -16.12 13.95 5.57
CA CYS A 57 -14.78 13.44 5.27
C CYS A 57 -13.76 14.53 4.94
N TYR A 58 -14.21 15.65 4.36
CA TYR A 58 -13.35 16.77 3.94
C TYR A 58 -13.47 17.98 4.88
N ARG A 59 -14.23 17.87 5.98
CA ARG A 59 -14.33 18.91 6.99
C ARG A 59 -12.95 19.15 7.58
N ASP A 60 -12.52 20.39 7.60
CA ASP A 60 -11.24 20.84 8.16
C ASP A 60 -9.98 20.32 7.40
N VAL A 61 -10.13 19.80 6.17
CA VAL A 61 -9.02 19.36 5.34
C VAL A 61 -9.02 20.10 4.01
N GLU A 62 -8.06 21.00 3.81
CA GLU A 62 -7.77 21.59 2.50
C GLU A 62 -6.86 20.63 1.71
N LEU A 63 -7.42 20.05 0.65
CA LEU A 63 -6.64 19.18 -0.25
C LEU A 63 -5.90 20.02 -1.29
N THR A 64 -4.69 19.56 -1.64
CA THR A 64 -3.86 20.12 -2.70
C THR A 64 -4.33 19.67 -4.10
N GLU A 65 -3.82 20.29 -5.16
CA GLU A 65 -4.07 19.85 -6.54
C GLU A 65 -3.63 18.40 -6.78
N ASP A 66 -2.65 17.93 -6.03
CA ASP A 66 -2.14 16.57 -6.04
C ASP A 66 -3.20 15.51 -5.72
N SER A 67 -4.33 15.88 -5.12
CA SER A 67 -5.47 14.97 -4.90
C SER A 67 -6.08 14.39 -6.18
N ARG A 68 -5.76 14.97 -7.34
CA ARG A 68 -6.21 14.51 -8.66
C ARG A 68 -5.29 13.48 -9.29
N MET A 69 -4.06 13.33 -8.79
CA MET A 69 -3.12 12.35 -9.32
C MET A 69 -3.65 10.92 -9.14
N THR A 70 -3.13 10.01 -9.95
CA THR A 70 -3.42 8.58 -9.77
C THR A 70 -2.64 8.01 -8.58
N LEU A 71 -3.11 6.88 -8.05
CA LEU A 71 -2.38 6.17 -7.00
C LEU A 71 -0.97 5.79 -7.47
N GLY A 72 -0.81 5.38 -8.73
CA GLY A 72 0.49 5.05 -9.31
C GLY A 72 1.46 6.22 -9.30
N GLN A 73 0.99 7.41 -9.73
CA GLN A 73 1.79 8.64 -9.71
C GLN A 73 2.21 9.03 -8.28
N TRP A 74 1.29 8.92 -7.32
CA TRP A 74 1.61 9.15 -5.91
C TRP A 74 2.68 8.18 -5.41
N LEU A 75 2.55 6.89 -5.71
CA LEU A 75 3.50 5.86 -5.26
C LEU A 75 4.90 6.07 -5.84
N ASP A 76 5.02 6.51 -7.09
CA ASP A 76 6.30 6.88 -7.70
C ASP A 76 6.94 8.07 -6.98
N ARG A 77 6.16 9.12 -6.76
CA ARG A 77 6.59 10.29 -6.01
C ARG A 77 6.99 9.92 -4.58
N TRP A 78 6.22 9.06 -3.92
CA TRP A 78 6.52 8.58 -2.58
C TRP A 78 7.85 7.83 -2.50
N LEU A 79 8.15 6.98 -3.49
CA LEU A 79 9.44 6.28 -3.55
C LEU A 79 10.61 7.25 -3.73
N THR A 80 10.46 8.27 -4.57
CA THR A 80 11.54 9.19 -4.94
C THR A 80 11.73 10.31 -3.93
N GLU A 81 10.66 10.92 -3.43
CA GLU A 81 10.73 12.11 -2.58
C GLU A 81 10.69 11.78 -1.09
N TYR A 82 9.96 10.71 -0.68
CA TYR A 82 9.77 10.40 0.74
C TYR A 82 10.65 9.25 1.24
N LYS A 83 10.99 8.28 0.37
CA LYS A 83 11.72 7.07 0.80
C LYS A 83 13.15 6.99 0.28
N ALA A 84 13.46 7.60 -0.85
CA ALA A 84 14.84 7.67 -1.31
C ALA A 84 15.73 8.37 -0.26
N GLY A 85 16.81 7.71 0.14
CA GLY A 85 17.73 8.23 1.16
C GLY A 85 17.28 8.06 2.62
N THR A 86 16.00 7.75 2.90
CA THR A 86 15.51 7.56 4.28
C THR A 86 15.49 6.09 4.71
N VAL A 87 15.48 5.16 3.77
CA VAL A 87 15.47 3.71 4.02
C VAL A 87 16.68 3.03 3.38
N ARG A 88 17.05 1.86 3.90
CA ARG A 88 18.14 1.06 3.31
C ARG A 88 17.82 0.67 1.86
N PRO A 89 18.83 0.57 0.97
CA PRO A 89 18.63 0.24 -0.44
C PRO A 89 17.81 -1.03 -0.68
N GLY A 90 18.01 -2.07 0.15
CA GLY A 90 17.22 -3.31 0.08
C GLY A 90 15.74 -3.10 0.40
N THR A 91 15.42 -2.23 1.36
CA THR A 91 14.03 -1.87 1.68
C THR A 91 13.37 -1.10 0.54
N LEU A 92 14.09 -0.14 -0.04
CA LEU A 92 13.60 0.63 -1.20
C LEU A 92 13.34 -0.27 -2.39
N LYS A 93 14.24 -1.23 -2.66
CA LYS A 93 14.05 -2.25 -3.70
C LYS A 93 12.77 -3.08 -3.47
N ASN A 94 12.52 -3.50 -2.23
CA ASN A 94 11.31 -4.24 -1.88
C ASN A 94 10.05 -3.38 -2.07
N TYR A 95 10.04 -2.13 -1.63
CA TYR A 95 8.93 -1.21 -1.84
C TYR A 95 8.62 -1.03 -3.33
N ARG A 96 9.65 -0.81 -4.15
CA ARG A 96 9.49 -0.73 -5.60
C ARG A 96 8.89 -2.00 -6.18
N CYS A 97 9.38 -3.16 -5.78
CA CYS A 97 8.85 -4.46 -6.21
C CYS A 97 7.35 -4.59 -5.85
N TYR A 98 6.96 -4.28 -4.61
CA TYR A 98 5.57 -4.37 -4.19
C TYR A 98 4.66 -3.40 -4.95
N ILE A 99 5.13 -2.20 -5.23
CA ILE A 99 4.39 -1.19 -5.96
C ILE A 99 4.22 -1.57 -7.42
N GLU A 100 5.31 -1.87 -8.14
CA GLU A 100 5.28 -2.14 -9.58
C GLU A 100 4.53 -3.41 -9.94
N TYR A 101 4.76 -4.47 -9.18
CA TYR A 101 4.23 -5.77 -9.56
C TYR A 101 2.86 -6.11 -8.95
N TYR A 102 2.48 -5.50 -7.83
CA TYR A 102 1.28 -5.91 -7.11
C TYR A 102 0.25 -4.80 -6.93
N ILE A 103 0.66 -3.56 -6.69
CA ILE A 103 -0.27 -2.48 -6.40
C ILE A 103 -0.69 -1.75 -7.69
N LYS A 104 0.27 -1.29 -8.50
CA LYS A 104 -0.01 -0.53 -9.73
C LYS A 104 -0.87 -1.29 -10.74
N PRO A 105 -0.66 -2.59 -11.02
CA PRO A 105 -1.49 -3.31 -11.99
C PRO A 105 -2.96 -3.38 -11.62
N GLN A 106 -3.31 -3.21 -10.34
CA GLN A 106 -4.67 -3.33 -9.86
C GLN A 106 -5.33 -2.00 -9.48
N LEU A 107 -4.55 -1.04 -9.00
CA LEU A 107 -5.06 0.21 -8.45
C LEU A 107 -4.32 1.45 -8.98
N GLY A 108 -3.26 1.29 -9.76
CA GLY A 108 -2.36 2.37 -10.18
C GLY A 108 -3.05 3.48 -10.97
N ASP A 109 -3.95 3.13 -11.89
CA ASP A 109 -4.66 4.09 -12.75
C ASP A 109 -5.81 4.80 -12.03
N LYS A 110 -6.18 4.34 -10.84
CA LYS A 110 -7.27 4.93 -10.10
C LYS A 110 -6.81 6.22 -9.43
N GLN A 111 -7.61 7.29 -9.53
CA GLN A 111 -7.36 8.53 -8.81
C GLN A 111 -7.26 8.24 -7.31
N ILE A 112 -6.21 8.74 -6.64
CA ILE A 112 -5.89 8.42 -5.25
C ILE A 112 -7.05 8.74 -4.30
N SER A 113 -7.73 9.85 -4.51
CA SER A 113 -8.90 10.26 -3.70
C SER A 113 -10.15 9.37 -3.91
N LEU A 114 -10.16 8.51 -4.94
CA LEU A 114 -11.23 7.57 -5.23
C LEU A 114 -10.93 6.13 -4.80
N VAL A 115 -9.72 5.88 -4.31
CA VAL A 115 -9.35 4.56 -3.77
C VAL A 115 -10.15 4.30 -2.50
N SER A 116 -10.94 3.23 -2.53
CA SER A 116 -11.79 2.83 -1.41
C SER A 116 -11.20 1.64 -0.64
N GLN A 117 -11.64 1.48 0.62
CA GLN A 117 -11.35 0.29 1.42
C GLN A 117 -11.74 -1.01 0.70
N GLN A 118 -12.88 -0.99 -0.04
CA GLN A 118 -13.35 -2.16 -0.78
C GLN A 118 -12.42 -2.53 -1.95
N ASP A 119 -11.84 -1.55 -2.63
CA ASP A 119 -10.88 -1.80 -3.71
C ASP A 119 -9.63 -2.49 -3.16
N ILE A 120 -9.11 -1.99 -2.04
CA ILE A 120 -7.94 -2.56 -1.36
C ILE A 120 -8.24 -3.99 -0.88
N GLN A 121 -9.41 -4.20 -0.26
CA GLN A 121 -9.81 -5.54 0.19
C GLN A 121 -9.99 -6.53 -0.98
N ARG A 122 -10.44 -6.03 -2.14
CA ARG A 122 -10.55 -6.80 -3.38
C ARG A 122 -9.17 -7.15 -3.94
N MET A 123 -8.22 -6.22 -3.89
CA MET A 123 -6.82 -6.45 -4.25
C MET A 123 -6.23 -7.58 -3.39
N TYR A 124 -6.40 -7.55 -2.06
CA TYR A 124 -5.87 -8.63 -1.20
C TYR A 124 -6.43 -10.00 -1.56
N ARG A 125 -7.73 -10.10 -1.87
CA ARG A 125 -8.33 -11.36 -2.32
C ARG A 125 -7.70 -11.87 -3.61
N ARG A 126 -7.51 -11.00 -4.61
CA ARG A 126 -6.84 -11.37 -5.87
C ARG A 126 -5.41 -11.82 -5.65
N LEU A 127 -4.65 -11.13 -4.80
CA LEU A 127 -3.28 -11.53 -4.46
C LEU A 127 -3.22 -12.91 -3.79
N LYS A 128 -4.27 -13.28 -3.05
CA LYS A 128 -4.38 -14.60 -2.42
C LYS A 128 -4.81 -15.71 -3.37
N THR A 129 -5.36 -15.40 -4.52
CA THR A 129 -5.77 -16.41 -5.54
C THR A 129 -4.80 -16.47 -6.72
N GLU A 130 -4.37 -15.32 -7.25
CA GLU A 130 -3.65 -15.20 -8.52
C GLU A 130 -2.44 -14.25 -8.42
N GLY A 131 -1.91 -14.04 -7.23
CA GLY A 131 -0.90 -12.99 -7.00
C GLY A 131 0.53 -13.38 -7.39
N ARG A 132 0.84 -14.63 -7.68
CA ARG A 132 2.18 -15.06 -8.02
C ARG A 132 2.52 -14.68 -9.46
N ILE A 133 3.58 -13.89 -9.64
CA ILE A 133 4.02 -13.37 -10.94
C ILE A 133 4.89 -14.39 -11.69
N HIS A 134 5.72 -15.14 -10.96
CA HIS A 134 6.56 -16.17 -11.54
C HIS A 134 5.90 -17.53 -11.32
N GLU A 135 5.57 -18.21 -12.40
CA GLU A 135 5.08 -19.57 -12.35
C GLU A 135 6.16 -20.50 -11.79
N HIS A 136 5.77 -21.37 -10.87
CA HIS A 136 6.62 -22.41 -10.32
C HIS A 136 5.84 -23.72 -10.37
N PRO A 137 6.41 -24.79 -10.97
CA PRO A 137 5.67 -26.04 -11.21
C PRO A 137 5.06 -26.68 -9.95
N GLU A 138 5.69 -26.47 -8.80
CA GLU A 138 5.32 -27.08 -7.53
C GLU A 138 4.58 -26.11 -6.57
N MET A 139 4.29 -24.90 -7.00
CA MET A 139 3.68 -23.88 -6.11
C MET A 139 2.43 -23.29 -6.72
N ASP A 140 1.41 -23.11 -5.89
CA ASP A 140 0.16 -22.44 -6.26
C ASP A 140 0.39 -20.99 -6.72
N HIS A 141 -0.52 -20.47 -7.53
CA HIS A 141 -0.51 -19.09 -8.03
C HIS A 141 -0.75 -18.03 -6.94
N GLN A 142 -1.06 -18.44 -5.72
CA GLN A 142 -1.36 -17.57 -4.59
C GLN A 142 -0.11 -17.03 -3.90
N LEU A 143 -0.21 -15.81 -3.37
CA LEU A 143 0.81 -15.26 -2.50
C LEU A 143 0.61 -15.73 -1.05
N SER A 144 1.72 -15.84 -0.33
CA SER A 144 1.70 -16.08 1.11
C SER A 144 1.04 -14.92 1.87
N ASP A 145 0.45 -15.21 3.04
CA ASP A 145 -0.12 -14.18 3.91
C ASP A 145 0.92 -13.13 4.32
N SER A 146 2.17 -13.54 4.56
CA SER A 146 3.27 -12.64 4.86
C SER A 146 3.54 -11.66 3.72
N MET A 147 3.53 -12.12 2.46
CA MET A 147 3.74 -11.26 1.30
C MET A 147 2.60 -10.23 1.15
N VAL A 148 1.35 -10.67 1.24
CA VAL A 148 0.19 -9.76 1.18
C VAL A 148 0.24 -8.74 2.32
N ARG A 149 0.72 -9.14 3.51
CA ARG A 149 0.90 -8.21 4.63
C ARG A 149 2.02 -7.20 4.38
N HIS A 150 3.13 -7.56 3.73
CA HIS A 150 4.17 -6.62 3.33
C HIS A 150 3.66 -5.61 2.30
N ILE A 151 2.88 -6.06 1.31
CA ILE A 151 2.22 -5.19 0.33
C ILE A 151 1.25 -4.23 1.04
N HIS A 152 0.43 -4.73 1.98
CA HIS A 152 -0.44 -3.89 2.81
C HIS A 152 0.35 -2.84 3.57
N SER A 153 1.42 -3.23 4.27
CA SER A 153 2.23 -2.31 5.08
C SER A 153 2.88 -1.21 4.22
N THR A 154 3.32 -1.55 3.01
CA THR A 154 3.87 -0.58 2.05
C THR A 154 2.80 0.40 1.58
N LEU A 155 1.63 -0.09 1.16
CA LEU A 155 0.51 0.74 0.75
C LEU A 155 0.00 1.62 1.89
N HIS A 156 -0.11 1.06 3.11
CA HIS A 156 -0.52 1.80 4.31
C HIS A 156 0.44 2.96 4.61
N ALA A 157 1.75 2.72 4.56
CA ALA A 157 2.76 3.75 4.79
C ALA A 157 2.68 4.86 3.72
N ALA A 158 2.55 4.50 2.45
CA ALA A 158 2.44 5.48 1.37
C ALA A 158 1.16 6.33 1.48
N LEU A 159 0.04 5.72 1.82
CA LEU A 159 -1.23 6.44 1.99
C LEU A 159 -1.29 7.23 3.30
N LYS A 160 -0.58 6.81 4.34
CA LYS A 160 -0.40 7.62 5.56
C LYS A 160 0.36 8.91 5.24
N ASP A 161 1.45 8.82 4.48
CA ASP A 161 2.22 9.99 4.06
C ASP A 161 1.37 10.89 3.12
N ALA A 162 0.47 10.31 2.29
CA ALA A 162 -0.50 11.07 1.49
C ALA A 162 -1.51 11.87 2.33
N VAL A 163 -1.92 11.34 3.48
CA VAL A 163 -2.77 12.08 4.44
C VAL A 163 -1.99 13.24 5.03
N HIS A 164 -0.74 13.04 5.45
CA HIS A 164 0.10 14.11 5.99
C HIS A 164 0.42 15.21 4.97
N ALA A 165 0.51 14.84 3.68
CA ALA A 165 0.70 15.78 2.58
C ALA A 165 -0.60 16.42 2.07
N HIS A 166 -1.72 16.23 2.75
CA HIS A 166 -3.04 16.74 2.36
C HIS A 166 -3.49 16.34 0.95
N VAL A 167 -2.99 15.21 0.43
CA VAL A 167 -3.41 14.63 -0.86
C VAL A 167 -4.73 13.88 -0.74
N ILE A 168 -4.94 13.22 0.40
CA ILE A 168 -6.20 12.53 0.75
C ILE A 168 -6.60 12.85 2.19
N PRO A 169 -7.91 12.87 2.51
CA PRO A 169 -8.38 13.25 3.84
C PRO A 169 -8.19 12.15 4.89
N ARG A 170 -8.13 10.90 4.48
CA ARG A 170 -7.98 9.73 5.35
C ARG A 170 -7.31 8.58 4.62
N ASN A 171 -6.69 7.70 5.37
CA ASN A 171 -6.05 6.52 4.82
C ASN A 171 -7.08 5.39 4.58
N PRO A 172 -7.38 5.02 3.32
CA PRO A 172 -8.36 3.97 3.02
C PRO A 172 -7.90 2.55 3.39
N THR A 173 -6.65 2.35 3.77
CA THR A 173 -6.18 1.06 4.32
C THR A 173 -6.61 0.85 5.77
N GLU A 174 -6.95 1.93 6.49
CA GLU A 174 -7.50 1.83 7.84
C GLU A 174 -8.86 1.12 7.79
N GLY A 175 -9.01 0.11 8.64
CA GLY A 175 -10.20 -0.76 8.63
C GLY A 175 -10.21 -1.86 7.57
N THR A 176 -9.17 -2.00 6.71
CA THR A 176 -9.01 -3.19 5.89
C THR A 176 -8.47 -4.36 6.72
N THR A 177 -8.87 -5.58 6.36
CA THR A 177 -8.37 -6.78 7.01
C THR A 177 -7.26 -7.39 6.16
N ALA A 178 -6.00 -7.10 6.51
CA ALA A 178 -4.86 -7.78 5.92
C ALA A 178 -4.74 -9.20 6.49
N PRO A 179 -4.31 -10.20 5.69
CA PRO A 179 -4.10 -11.56 6.18
C PRO A 179 -3.13 -11.60 7.36
N LYS A 180 -3.42 -12.47 8.32
CA LYS A 180 -2.51 -12.73 9.44
C LYS A 180 -1.55 -13.85 9.04
N PRO A 181 -0.23 -13.62 9.03
CA PRO A 181 0.74 -14.68 8.74
C PRO A 181 0.61 -15.81 9.76
N ASN A 182 0.48 -17.02 9.26
CA ASN A 182 0.55 -18.22 10.11
C ASN A 182 2.02 -18.65 10.18
N TYR A 183 2.67 -18.35 11.28
CA TYR A 183 4.06 -18.72 11.50
C TYR A 183 4.12 -20.18 11.96
N LYS A 184 4.52 -21.07 11.05
CA LYS A 184 4.85 -22.43 11.44
C LYS A 184 6.20 -22.42 12.20
N PRO A 185 6.35 -23.19 13.28
CA PRO A 185 7.65 -23.36 13.94
C PRO A 185 8.69 -23.83 12.92
N LYS A 186 9.86 -23.22 12.94
CA LYS A 186 10.96 -23.67 12.10
C LYS A 186 11.48 -24.99 12.67
N ARG A 187 11.73 -25.95 11.79
CA ARG A 187 12.39 -27.20 12.17
C ARG A 187 13.85 -26.88 12.56
N ILE A 188 14.27 -27.39 13.67
CA ILE A 188 15.66 -27.35 14.14
C ILE A 188 16.31 -28.67 13.71
N LEU A 189 17.56 -28.60 13.26
CA LEU A 189 18.33 -29.80 12.92
C LEU A 189 18.49 -30.68 14.15
N THR A 190 18.31 -31.98 13.97
CA THR A 190 18.66 -32.99 14.97
C THR A 190 20.20 -33.09 15.08
N ARG A 191 20.70 -33.72 16.15
CA ARG A 191 22.12 -33.94 16.33
C ARG A 191 22.76 -34.68 15.15
N ALA A 192 22.11 -35.76 14.70
CA ALA A 192 22.58 -36.55 13.56
C ALA A 192 22.61 -35.77 12.25
N GLU A 193 21.60 -34.92 12.00
CA GLU A 193 21.56 -34.04 10.82
C GLU A 193 22.65 -32.97 10.88
N LEU A 194 22.93 -32.43 12.06
CA LEU A 194 24.00 -31.47 12.28
C LEU A 194 25.39 -32.08 12.05
N ASP A 195 25.60 -33.29 12.56
CA ASP A 195 26.86 -34.02 12.37
C ASP A 195 27.08 -34.38 10.89
N ALA A 196 26.04 -34.82 10.20
CA ALA A 196 26.08 -35.05 8.76
C ALA A 196 26.37 -33.76 7.97
N PHE A 197 25.73 -32.66 8.33
CA PHE A 197 26.00 -31.34 7.72
C PHE A 197 27.46 -30.92 7.90
N ARG A 198 27.99 -31.04 9.12
CA ARG A 198 29.41 -30.74 9.42
C ARG A 198 30.37 -31.58 8.60
N ALA A 199 30.13 -32.87 8.45
CA ALA A 199 30.98 -33.76 7.67
C ALA A 199 31.06 -33.35 6.19
N VAL A 200 29.97 -32.84 5.62
CA VAL A 200 29.95 -32.29 4.26
C VAL A 200 30.69 -30.94 4.17
N VAL A 201 30.42 -30.05 5.13
CA VAL A 201 31.03 -28.71 5.15
C VAL A 201 32.54 -28.77 5.35
N GLU A 202 33.07 -29.74 6.13
CA GLU A 202 34.53 -29.91 6.32
C GLU A 202 35.28 -30.23 5.04
N GLN A 203 34.61 -30.82 4.04
CA GLN A 203 35.20 -31.15 2.74
C GLN A 203 35.17 -29.99 1.73
N ASP A 204 34.47 -28.89 2.07
CA ASP A 204 34.31 -27.71 1.20
C ASP A 204 35.36 -26.65 1.57
N GLU A 205 36.38 -26.50 0.75
CA GLU A 205 37.46 -25.54 0.98
C GLU A 205 37.01 -24.07 0.97
N VAL A 206 35.91 -23.76 0.25
CA VAL A 206 35.41 -22.38 0.11
C VAL A 206 34.47 -21.98 1.25
N TRP A 207 33.52 -22.87 1.60
CA TRP A 207 32.44 -22.54 2.52
C TRP A 207 32.63 -23.05 3.94
N ARG A 208 33.65 -23.87 4.20
CA ARG A 208 33.94 -24.45 5.51
C ARG A 208 33.95 -23.40 6.62
N ASP A 209 34.81 -22.41 6.48
CA ASP A 209 35.03 -21.42 7.54
C ASP A 209 33.81 -20.53 7.76
N PHE A 210 33.06 -20.25 6.69
CA PHE A 210 31.80 -19.52 6.76
C PHE A 210 30.75 -20.29 7.60
N PHE A 211 30.45 -21.54 7.26
CA PHE A 211 29.47 -22.33 7.97
C PHE A 211 29.88 -22.73 9.38
N GLN A 212 31.17 -22.99 9.60
CA GLN A 212 31.68 -23.22 10.95
C GLN A 212 31.51 -21.97 11.83
N THR A 213 31.82 -20.80 11.31
CA THR A 213 31.62 -19.53 12.02
C THR A 213 30.13 -19.30 12.33
N GLU A 214 29.24 -19.56 11.35
CA GLU A 214 27.79 -19.42 11.55
C GLU A 214 27.26 -20.36 12.65
N LEU A 215 27.70 -21.62 12.63
CA LEU A 215 27.28 -22.62 13.64
C LEU A 215 27.81 -22.29 15.05
N MET A 216 29.02 -21.77 15.15
CA MET A 216 29.61 -21.45 16.44
C MET A 216 29.09 -20.16 17.05
N THR A 217 28.79 -19.16 16.22
CA THR A 217 28.44 -17.81 16.70
C THR A 217 26.94 -17.52 16.64
N GLY A 218 26.19 -18.23 15.78
CA GLY A 218 24.78 -17.94 15.50
C GLY A 218 24.57 -16.62 14.76
N LEU A 219 25.62 -16.02 14.21
CA LEU A 219 25.53 -14.80 13.41
C LEU A 219 24.73 -15.01 12.14
N ARG A 220 24.00 -13.99 11.71
CA ARG A 220 23.32 -14.04 10.42
C ARG A 220 24.31 -13.94 9.28
N ARG A 221 23.99 -14.53 8.12
CA ARG A 221 24.81 -14.47 6.91
C ARG A 221 25.39 -13.08 6.62
N GLY A 222 24.56 -12.03 6.71
CA GLY A 222 25.01 -10.66 6.44
C GLY A 222 25.97 -10.10 7.52
N GLU A 223 25.89 -10.60 8.73
CA GLU A 223 26.81 -10.24 9.83
C GLU A 223 28.16 -10.93 9.64
N ILE A 224 28.15 -12.21 9.28
CA ILE A 224 29.38 -12.96 8.96
C ILE A 224 30.11 -12.33 7.78
N CYS A 225 29.40 -12.05 6.67
CA CYS A 225 29.98 -11.40 5.50
C CYS A 225 30.51 -9.97 5.78
N GLY A 226 30.06 -9.35 6.87
CA GLY A 226 30.50 -8.02 7.30
C GLY A 226 31.62 -8.04 8.35
N LEU A 227 32.08 -9.21 8.79
CA LEU A 227 33.22 -9.29 9.73
C LEU A 227 34.49 -8.73 9.09
N GLN A 228 35.21 -7.94 9.86
CA GLN A 228 36.49 -7.36 9.47
C GLN A 228 37.54 -7.78 10.49
N TRP A 229 38.73 -8.05 10.00
CA TRP A 229 39.88 -8.26 10.83
C TRP A 229 40.44 -6.88 11.25
N SER A 230 40.48 -6.61 12.53
CA SER A 230 41.06 -5.39 13.10
C SER A 230 42.53 -5.62 13.49
#